data_2cc9d02e7c574f5ff624fa5cfe5d2d0f
#
_entry.id   2cc9d02e7c574f5ff624fa5cfe5d2d0f
#
_cell.length_a   1.000
_cell.length_b   1.000
_cell.length_c   1.000
_cell.angle_alpha   90.00
_cell.angle_beta   90.00
_cell.angle_gamma   90.00
#
_symmetry.space_group_name_H-M   'P 1'
#
loop_
_entity.id
_entity.type
_entity.pdbx_description
1 polymer ?
#
loop_
_entity_poly.entity_id
_entity_poly.type
_entity_poly.pdbx_seq_one_letter_code
_entity_poly.pdbx_strand_id
1 'polypeptide(L)'
;GFDPNIVSVNKMLDGAILDSVDLDGKTITPNGAQFRTDKRGFLPELMDKLYQERVIYKKKMIEAKRLYQETGDKRLQNDIAANHNIQLARKIALNSAYGAIGNQYFRYFDVRHAEGITKAGQLAIRWIERDVNDYLNNLLKTKNVTYVVASDTDSIYVKLGAVVDKIFKDKSDTRKIVKVLDKFCEEKLQKAIDNSYDKLAKYVNAFDQKMFMKREVIANKGIWTAKKRYILNVYNEEGVELKEPKLKIMGIEAVKSSTPASCRAKIKEALKVIMSKDEAALKTF
;
A
#
# COMPACT_ATOMS: atom_id res chain seq x y z
N GLY A 1 -31.78 3.85 -4.67
CA GLY A 1 -30.37 4.25 -4.86
C GLY A 1 -30.24 5.74 -4.71
N PHE A 2 -29.11 6.17 -4.14
CA PHE A 2 -28.83 7.60 -3.99
C PHE A 2 -28.44 8.20 -5.34
N ASP A 3 -28.84 9.45 -5.53
CA ASP A 3 -28.39 10.26 -6.66
C ASP A 3 -26.85 10.43 -6.60
N PRO A 4 -26.10 10.04 -7.64
CA PRO A 4 -24.66 10.25 -7.71
C PRO A 4 -24.25 11.73 -7.61
N ASN A 5 -25.19 12.65 -7.86
CA ASN A 5 -24.98 14.07 -7.61
C ASN A 5 -24.93 14.43 -6.11
N ILE A 6 -25.44 13.58 -5.23
CA ILE A 6 -25.44 13.78 -3.78
C ILE A 6 -24.26 13.08 -3.13
N VAL A 7 -23.86 11.90 -3.61
CA VAL A 7 -22.81 11.07 -3.03
C VAL A 7 -21.70 10.83 -4.06
N SER A 8 -20.47 11.21 -3.74
CA SER A 8 -19.28 10.93 -4.55
C SER A 8 -18.02 10.91 -3.69
N VAL A 9 -16.92 10.37 -4.22
CA VAL A 9 -15.63 10.34 -3.52
C VAL A 9 -15.21 11.74 -3.06
N ASN A 10 -15.33 12.75 -3.92
CA ASN A 10 -14.93 14.13 -3.58
C ASN A 10 -15.81 14.71 -2.47
N LYS A 11 -17.13 14.59 -2.58
CA LYS A 11 -18.05 15.09 -1.56
C LYS A 11 -17.86 14.39 -0.21
N MET A 12 -17.58 13.09 -0.22
CA MET A 12 -17.28 12.37 1.01
C MET A 12 -15.94 12.77 1.62
N LEU A 13 -14.95 13.15 0.82
CA LEU A 13 -13.70 13.73 1.33
C LEU A 13 -13.91 15.09 1.99
N ASP A 14 -14.82 15.91 1.47
CA ASP A 14 -15.14 17.23 2.00
C ASP A 14 -15.99 17.16 3.30
N GLY A 15 -16.43 15.97 3.70
CA GLY A 15 -17.18 15.77 4.94
C GLY A 15 -18.66 16.17 4.91
N ALA A 16 -19.13 16.73 3.80
CA ALA A 16 -20.42 17.39 3.70
C ALA A 16 -21.66 16.48 3.63
N ILE A 17 -21.48 15.16 3.52
CA ILE A 17 -22.59 14.27 3.10
C ILE A 17 -23.33 13.65 4.27
N LEU A 18 -22.66 13.29 5.35
CA LEU A 18 -23.32 12.50 6.42
C LEU A 18 -24.33 13.30 7.24
N ASP A 19 -24.19 14.62 7.29
CA ASP A 19 -25.18 15.47 7.95
C ASP A 19 -26.53 15.54 7.19
N SER A 20 -26.52 15.13 5.91
CA SER A 20 -27.70 15.18 5.02
C SER A 20 -28.27 13.81 4.65
N VAL A 21 -27.65 12.70 5.05
CA VAL A 21 -28.07 11.34 4.70
C VAL A 21 -28.34 10.53 5.95
N ASP A 22 -29.60 10.19 6.18
CA ASP A 22 -29.97 9.19 7.19
C ASP A 22 -29.54 7.80 6.70
N LEU A 23 -28.56 7.21 7.38
CA LEU A 23 -28.04 5.88 7.05
C LEU A 23 -28.92 4.76 7.59
N ASP A 24 -29.83 5.03 8.54
CA ASP A 24 -30.74 4.04 9.14
C ASP A 24 -30.00 2.72 9.48
N GLY A 25 -28.87 2.83 10.19
CA GLY A 25 -28.04 1.68 10.56
C GLY A 25 -27.31 0.98 9.40
N LYS A 26 -27.27 1.56 8.20
CA LYS A 26 -26.55 1.02 7.02
C LYS A 26 -25.22 1.73 6.81
N THR A 27 -24.28 1.05 6.19
CA THR A 27 -23.06 1.69 5.65
C THR A 27 -23.29 2.18 4.23
N ILE A 28 -22.57 3.21 3.82
CA ILE A 28 -22.67 3.81 2.49
C ILE A 28 -21.31 3.79 1.76
N THR A 29 -21.37 3.58 0.45
CA THR A 29 -20.21 3.70 -0.46
C THR A 29 -20.33 4.93 -1.35
N PRO A 30 -19.22 5.45 -1.92
CA PRO A 30 -19.25 6.68 -2.71
C PRO A 30 -20.02 6.64 -4.03
N ASN A 31 -20.55 5.50 -4.43
CA ASN A 31 -21.51 5.39 -5.53
C ASN A 31 -22.98 5.37 -5.05
N GLY A 32 -23.21 5.62 -3.76
CA GLY A 32 -24.54 5.64 -3.14
C GLY A 32 -25.12 4.27 -2.82
N ALA A 33 -24.39 3.18 -3.02
CA ALA A 33 -24.84 1.87 -2.57
C ALA A 33 -24.78 1.76 -1.06
N GLN A 34 -25.83 1.19 -0.47
CA GLN A 34 -25.94 0.96 0.97
C GLN A 34 -25.88 -0.53 1.28
N PHE A 35 -25.24 -0.84 2.39
CA PHE A 35 -25.10 -2.22 2.88
C PHE A 35 -25.59 -2.31 4.33
N ARG A 36 -26.19 -3.43 4.67
CA ARG A 36 -26.64 -3.74 6.02
C ARG A 36 -25.46 -3.87 6.97
N THR A 37 -25.64 -3.40 8.21
CA THR A 37 -24.65 -3.52 9.29
C THR A 37 -25.10 -4.44 10.42
N ASP A 38 -26.32 -4.98 10.36
CA ASP A 38 -26.87 -5.91 11.36
C ASP A 38 -26.44 -7.37 11.14
N LYS A 39 -26.10 -7.74 9.90
CA LYS A 39 -25.70 -9.12 9.55
C LYS A 39 -24.60 -9.13 8.49
N ARG A 40 -23.54 -9.90 8.75
CA ARG A 40 -22.49 -10.16 7.76
C ARG A 40 -23.01 -11.05 6.63
N GLY A 41 -22.75 -10.68 5.38
CA GLY A 41 -23.04 -11.49 4.23
C GLY A 41 -22.04 -12.64 4.06
N PHE A 42 -22.40 -13.70 3.33
CA PHE A 42 -21.54 -14.89 3.16
C PHE A 42 -20.25 -14.60 2.38
N LEU A 43 -20.28 -13.71 1.36
CA LEU A 43 -19.08 -13.31 0.63
C LEU A 43 -18.07 -12.56 1.53
N PRO A 44 -18.45 -11.51 2.28
CA PRO A 44 -17.56 -10.91 3.27
C PRO A 44 -17.03 -11.89 4.31
N GLU A 45 -17.82 -12.86 4.76
CA GLU A 45 -17.37 -13.87 5.71
C GLU A 45 -16.32 -14.80 5.10
N LEU A 46 -16.54 -15.29 3.88
CA LEU A 46 -15.58 -16.11 3.16
C LEU A 46 -14.28 -15.36 2.87
N MET A 47 -14.40 -14.08 2.47
CA MET A 47 -13.23 -13.23 2.20
C MET A 47 -12.43 -12.97 3.47
N ASP A 48 -13.08 -12.73 4.60
CA ASP A 48 -12.40 -12.55 5.88
C ASP A 48 -11.60 -13.78 6.28
N LYS A 49 -12.20 -14.99 6.15
CA LYS A 49 -11.50 -16.26 6.40
C LYS A 49 -10.25 -16.41 5.53
N LEU A 50 -10.38 -16.21 4.21
CA LEU A 50 -9.24 -16.31 3.28
C LEU A 50 -8.16 -15.25 3.58
N TYR A 51 -8.58 -14.05 3.98
CA TYR A 51 -7.65 -12.99 4.37
C TYR A 51 -6.88 -13.34 5.64
N GLN A 52 -7.54 -13.85 6.68
CA GLN A 52 -6.86 -14.27 7.91
C GLN A 52 -5.85 -15.40 7.64
N GLU A 53 -6.23 -16.41 6.86
CA GLU A 53 -5.29 -17.45 6.42
C GLU A 53 -4.08 -16.86 5.70
N ARG A 54 -4.31 -15.94 4.76
CA ARG A 54 -3.22 -15.25 4.05
C ARG A 54 -2.29 -14.50 5.02
N VAL A 55 -2.83 -13.79 6.00
CA VAL A 55 -2.04 -13.05 7.00
C VAL A 55 -1.14 -13.99 7.79
N ILE A 56 -1.64 -15.17 8.21
CA ILE A 56 -0.86 -16.18 8.93
C ILE A 56 0.34 -16.63 8.09
N TYR A 57 0.11 -17.06 6.85
CA TYR A 57 1.19 -17.55 5.98
C TYR A 57 2.14 -16.44 5.55
N LYS A 58 1.66 -15.20 5.36
CA LYS A 58 2.52 -14.06 5.11
C LYS A 58 3.45 -13.76 6.30
N LYS A 59 2.95 -13.84 7.54
CA LYS A 59 3.77 -13.67 8.74
C LYS A 59 4.85 -14.75 8.84
N LYS A 60 4.50 -16.03 8.63
CA LYS A 60 5.47 -17.14 8.61
C LYS A 60 6.55 -16.94 7.54
N MET A 61 6.16 -16.50 6.34
CA MET A 61 7.12 -16.18 5.28
C MET A 61 8.09 -15.06 5.68
N ILE A 62 7.58 -13.98 6.26
CA ILE A 62 8.41 -12.83 6.70
C ILE A 62 9.38 -13.26 7.79
N GLU A 63 8.92 -14.03 8.77
CA GLU A 63 9.78 -14.54 9.85
C GLU A 63 10.88 -15.46 9.31
N ALA A 64 10.54 -16.39 8.41
CA ALA A 64 11.54 -17.23 7.74
C ALA A 64 12.54 -16.40 6.93
N LYS A 65 12.11 -15.33 6.25
CA LYS A 65 13.02 -14.38 5.57
C LYS A 65 13.96 -13.68 6.54
N ARG A 66 13.45 -13.23 7.67
CA ARG A 66 14.24 -12.57 8.70
C ARG A 66 15.32 -13.51 9.24
N LEU A 67 14.93 -14.71 9.65
CA LEU A 67 15.87 -15.75 10.13
C LEU A 67 16.90 -16.11 9.05
N TYR A 68 16.50 -16.20 7.79
CA TYR A 68 17.43 -16.43 6.68
C TYR A 68 18.46 -15.30 6.53
N GLN A 69 18.04 -14.04 6.68
CA GLN A 69 18.98 -12.91 6.63
C GLN A 69 19.97 -12.91 7.82
N GLU A 70 19.52 -13.36 8.98
CA GLU A 70 20.34 -13.44 10.19
C GLU A 70 21.31 -14.63 10.17
N THR A 71 20.83 -15.82 9.80
CA THR A 71 21.56 -17.09 9.94
C THR A 71 22.22 -17.58 8.65
N GLY A 72 21.67 -17.24 7.49
CA GLY A 72 22.08 -17.79 6.20
C GLY A 72 21.66 -19.25 5.97
N ASP A 73 20.81 -19.84 6.84
CA ASP A 73 20.39 -21.25 6.72
C ASP A 73 19.54 -21.48 5.46
N LYS A 74 20.11 -22.23 4.49
CA LYS A 74 19.47 -22.52 3.21
C LYS A 74 18.16 -23.32 3.32
N ARG A 75 17.93 -24.06 4.41
CA ARG A 75 16.67 -24.81 4.64
C ARG A 75 15.48 -23.88 4.73
N LEU A 76 15.68 -22.67 5.27
CA LEU A 76 14.65 -21.64 5.37
C LEU A 76 14.13 -21.16 3.99
N GLN A 77 14.88 -21.38 2.91
CA GLN A 77 14.41 -21.03 1.56
C GLN A 77 13.18 -21.87 1.15
N ASN A 78 13.11 -23.14 1.57
CA ASN A 78 11.94 -24.00 1.33
C ASN A 78 10.72 -23.47 2.10
N ASP A 79 10.90 -23.08 3.36
CA ASP A 79 9.83 -22.51 4.18
C ASP A 79 9.33 -21.16 3.61
N ILE A 80 10.24 -20.32 3.14
CA ILE A 80 9.91 -19.06 2.46
C ILE A 80 9.08 -19.35 1.21
N ALA A 81 9.51 -20.29 0.37
CA ALA A 81 8.82 -20.63 -0.88
C ALA A 81 7.44 -21.25 -0.62
N ALA A 82 7.32 -22.19 0.32
CA ALA A 82 6.07 -22.84 0.68
C ALA A 82 5.05 -21.82 1.21
N ASN A 83 5.44 -21.01 2.21
CA ASN A 83 4.57 -20.00 2.78
C ASN A 83 4.22 -18.89 1.76
N HIS A 84 5.15 -18.54 0.87
CA HIS A 84 4.90 -17.61 -0.24
C HIS A 84 3.81 -18.15 -1.18
N ASN A 85 3.90 -19.40 -1.61
CA ASN A 85 2.94 -19.99 -2.53
C ASN A 85 1.53 -20.07 -1.92
N ILE A 86 1.43 -20.47 -0.64
CA ILE A 86 0.14 -20.54 0.05
C ILE A 86 -0.49 -19.15 0.19
N GLN A 87 0.26 -18.14 0.66
CA GLN A 87 -0.28 -16.78 0.79
C GLN A 87 -0.64 -16.17 -0.57
N LEU A 88 0.11 -16.51 -1.63
CA LEU A 88 -0.17 -16.05 -2.99
C LEU A 88 -1.47 -16.67 -3.53
N ALA A 89 -1.69 -17.95 -3.33
CA ALA A 89 -2.95 -18.62 -3.70
C ALA A 89 -4.16 -17.97 -3.02
N ARG A 90 -4.06 -17.63 -1.71
CA ARG A 90 -5.11 -16.89 -0.99
C ARG A 90 -5.33 -15.49 -1.56
N LYS A 91 -4.25 -14.78 -1.91
CA LYS A 91 -4.34 -13.46 -2.58
C LYS A 91 -5.07 -13.55 -3.92
N ILE A 92 -4.76 -14.56 -4.72
CA ILE A 92 -5.42 -14.79 -6.02
C ILE A 92 -6.92 -15.06 -5.80
N ALA A 93 -7.28 -15.94 -4.85
CA ALA A 93 -8.68 -16.22 -4.53
C ALA A 93 -9.47 -14.96 -4.10
N LEU A 94 -8.87 -14.11 -3.25
CA LEU A 94 -9.47 -12.83 -2.83
C LEU A 94 -9.71 -11.89 -4.02
N ASN A 95 -8.72 -11.74 -4.90
CA ASN A 95 -8.85 -10.89 -6.08
C ASN A 95 -9.87 -11.46 -7.09
N SER A 96 -9.94 -12.79 -7.21
CA SER A 96 -10.90 -13.48 -8.09
C SER A 96 -12.34 -13.28 -7.63
N ALA A 97 -12.58 -13.21 -6.32
CA ALA A 97 -13.92 -12.93 -5.79
C ALA A 97 -14.44 -11.55 -6.23
N TYR A 98 -13.58 -10.52 -6.17
CA TYR A 98 -13.92 -9.20 -6.70
C TYR A 98 -14.21 -9.24 -8.21
N GLY A 99 -13.34 -9.92 -8.99
CA GLY A 99 -13.55 -10.11 -10.42
C GLY A 99 -14.85 -10.86 -10.75
N ALA A 100 -15.22 -11.84 -9.93
CA ALA A 100 -16.46 -12.57 -10.09
C ALA A 100 -17.70 -11.67 -9.90
N ILE A 101 -17.72 -10.83 -8.86
CA ILE A 101 -18.84 -9.91 -8.61
C ILE A 101 -19.07 -8.97 -9.80
N GLY A 102 -18.01 -8.55 -10.48
CA GLY A 102 -18.08 -7.72 -11.70
C GLY A 102 -18.33 -8.48 -12.99
N ASN A 103 -18.47 -9.81 -12.97
CA ASN A 103 -18.66 -10.64 -14.15
C ASN A 103 -20.14 -10.99 -14.33
N GLN A 104 -20.71 -10.64 -15.49
CA GLN A 104 -22.13 -10.85 -15.82
C GLN A 104 -22.60 -12.34 -15.74
N TYR A 105 -21.70 -13.30 -15.84
CA TYR A 105 -22.02 -14.73 -15.74
C TYR A 105 -21.96 -15.25 -14.30
N PHE A 106 -21.57 -14.43 -13.32
CA PHE A 106 -21.53 -14.84 -11.94
C PHE A 106 -22.93 -14.76 -11.33
N ARG A 107 -23.32 -15.78 -10.55
CA ARG A 107 -24.65 -15.87 -9.92
C ARG A 107 -25.02 -14.64 -9.08
N TYR A 108 -24.03 -14.01 -8.45
CA TYR A 108 -24.19 -12.84 -7.58
C TYR A 108 -23.64 -11.56 -8.22
N PHE A 109 -23.68 -11.52 -9.56
CA PHE A 109 -23.26 -10.34 -10.31
C PHE A 109 -24.10 -9.11 -9.95
N ASP A 110 -23.43 -8.05 -9.57
CA ASP A 110 -24.02 -6.71 -9.43
C ASP A 110 -22.93 -5.64 -9.63
N VAL A 111 -23.04 -4.91 -10.72
CA VAL A 111 -22.10 -3.83 -11.10
C VAL A 111 -21.99 -2.77 -10.00
N ARG A 112 -23.10 -2.48 -9.30
CA ARG A 112 -23.12 -1.49 -8.21
C ARG A 112 -22.24 -1.92 -7.04
N HIS A 113 -22.19 -3.22 -6.73
CA HIS A 113 -21.27 -3.77 -5.71
C HIS A 113 -19.81 -3.63 -6.16
N ALA A 114 -19.48 -4.00 -7.39
CA ALA A 114 -18.12 -3.87 -7.92
C ALA A 114 -17.66 -2.41 -7.95
N GLU A 115 -18.53 -1.50 -8.41
CA GLU A 115 -18.26 -0.07 -8.40
C GLU A 115 -18.13 0.48 -6.97
N GLY A 116 -19.00 0.06 -6.04
CA GLY A 116 -18.94 0.43 -4.63
C GLY A 116 -17.59 0.09 -4.01
N ILE A 117 -17.05 -1.11 -4.27
CA ILE A 117 -15.74 -1.54 -3.78
C ILE A 117 -14.62 -0.63 -4.34
N THR A 118 -14.62 -0.34 -5.64
CA THR A 118 -13.59 0.52 -6.25
C THR A 118 -13.67 1.96 -5.80
N LYS A 119 -14.88 2.51 -5.68
CA LYS A 119 -15.09 3.88 -5.18
C LYS A 119 -14.74 4.00 -3.71
N ALA A 120 -15.05 3.00 -2.88
CA ALA A 120 -14.62 2.95 -1.48
C ALA A 120 -13.09 2.90 -1.37
N GLY A 121 -12.40 2.13 -2.24
CA GLY A 121 -10.94 2.13 -2.33
C GLY A 121 -10.37 3.50 -2.71
N GLN A 122 -10.98 4.19 -3.67
CA GLN A 122 -10.59 5.56 -4.05
C GLN A 122 -10.79 6.56 -2.89
N LEU A 123 -11.89 6.44 -2.14
CA LEU A 123 -12.10 7.25 -0.95
C LEU A 123 -11.03 6.97 0.11
N ALA A 124 -10.78 5.71 0.41
CA ALA A 124 -9.84 5.28 1.44
C ALA A 124 -8.41 5.79 1.16
N ILE A 125 -7.91 5.65 -0.08
CA ILE A 125 -6.54 6.08 -0.41
C ILE A 125 -6.39 7.60 -0.35
N ARG A 126 -7.38 8.36 -0.82
CA ARG A 126 -7.37 9.84 -0.75
C ARG A 126 -7.53 10.36 0.68
N TRP A 127 -8.34 9.68 1.48
CA TRP A 127 -8.51 9.99 2.89
C TRP A 127 -7.18 9.86 3.65
N ILE A 128 -6.47 8.75 3.46
CA ILE A 128 -5.16 8.53 4.07
C ILE A 128 -4.11 9.51 3.53
N GLU A 129 -4.10 9.80 2.23
CA GLU A 129 -3.18 10.79 1.64
C GLU A 129 -3.33 12.16 2.32
N ARG A 130 -4.56 12.63 2.51
CA ARG A 130 -4.84 13.88 3.22
C ARG A 130 -4.36 13.82 4.66
N ASP A 131 -4.80 12.82 5.42
CA ASP A 131 -4.54 12.72 6.85
C ASP A 131 -3.04 12.50 7.15
N VAL A 132 -2.30 11.79 6.30
CA VAL A 132 -0.83 11.64 6.43
C VAL A 132 -0.11 12.96 6.14
N ASN A 133 -0.54 13.71 5.11
CA ASN A 133 0.02 15.03 4.85
C ASN A 133 -0.24 15.98 6.03
N ASP A 134 -1.44 16.01 6.57
CA ASP A 134 -1.81 16.83 7.73
C ASP A 134 -1.02 16.43 8.98
N TYR A 135 -0.90 15.14 9.25
CA TYR A 135 -0.09 14.62 10.35
C TYR A 135 1.37 15.08 10.26
N LEU A 136 1.98 14.94 9.08
CA LEU A 136 3.39 15.32 8.88
C LEU A 136 3.58 16.84 8.90
N ASN A 137 2.64 17.63 8.35
CA ASN A 137 2.67 19.09 8.46
C ASN A 137 2.63 19.53 9.94
N ASN A 138 1.75 18.94 10.74
CA ASN A 138 1.66 19.23 12.17
C ASN A 138 2.94 18.82 12.93
N LEU A 139 3.47 17.62 12.67
CA LEU A 139 4.68 17.10 13.29
C LEU A 139 5.91 17.94 12.96
N LEU A 140 6.02 18.37 11.70
CA LEU A 140 7.17 19.09 11.18
C LEU A 140 7.01 20.62 11.34
N LYS A 141 5.84 21.08 11.79
CA LYS A 141 5.48 22.50 11.89
C LYS A 141 5.58 23.21 10.54
N THR A 142 5.15 22.54 9.50
CA THR A 142 5.05 23.08 8.13
C THR A 142 3.57 23.33 7.78
N LYS A 143 3.32 24.07 6.70
CA LYS A 143 1.96 24.36 6.23
C LYS A 143 1.84 24.00 4.75
N ASN A 144 0.81 23.23 4.41
CA ASN A 144 0.46 22.85 3.03
C ASN A 144 1.60 22.19 2.23
N VAL A 145 2.52 21.49 2.92
CA VAL A 145 3.57 20.71 2.25
C VAL A 145 3.01 19.33 1.91
N THR A 146 3.19 18.91 0.66
CA THR A 146 2.82 17.58 0.19
C THR A 146 3.97 16.61 0.45
N TYR A 147 3.79 15.72 1.42
CA TYR A 147 4.74 14.64 1.76
C TYR A 147 4.42 13.34 1.04
N VAL A 148 3.15 13.09 0.70
CA VAL A 148 2.75 11.96 -0.14
C VAL A 148 3.01 12.33 -1.59
N VAL A 149 4.09 11.82 -2.16
CA VAL A 149 4.57 12.18 -3.51
C VAL A 149 3.94 11.35 -4.63
N ALA A 150 3.39 10.20 -4.30
CA ALA A 150 2.66 9.34 -5.23
C ALA A 150 1.70 8.43 -4.47
N SER A 151 0.64 8.01 -5.12
CA SER A 151 -0.28 6.97 -4.67
C SER A 151 -0.63 6.03 -5.82
N ASP A 152 -0.85 4.75 -5.53
CA ASP A 152 -1.28 3.78 -6.52
C ASP A 152 -2.21 2.74 -5.87
N THR A 153 -3.48 2.79 -6.24
CA THR A 153 -4.55 1.86 -5.86
C THR A 153 -4.75 1.74 -4.34
N ASP A 154 -3.82 1.11 -3.62
CA ASP A 154 -3.85 0.79 -2.19
C ASP A 154 -2.55 1.16 -1.45
N SER A 155 -1.65 1.88 -2.11
CA SER A 155 -0.37 2.30 -1.54
C SER A 155 -0.10 3.78 -1.71
N ILE A 156 0.60 4.37 -0.72
CA ILE A 156 1.11 5.74 -0.77
C ILE A 156 2.64 5.73 -0.65
N TYR A 157 3.27 6.71 -1.26
CA TYR A 157 4.72 6.92 -1.19
C TYR A 157 4.99 8.24 -0.48
N VAL A 158 5.62 8.14 0.69
CA VAL A 158 5.82 9.27 1.59
C VAL A 158 7.28 9.70 1.59
N LYS A 159 7.53 10.98 1.31
CA LYS A 159 8.86 11.59 1.40
C LYS A 159 9.16 11.96 2.84
N LEU A 160 10.05 11.23 3.50
CA LEU A 160 10.44 11.45 4.90
C LEU A 160 11.75 12.24 5.06
N GLY A 161 12.30 12.84 4.01
CA GLY A 161 13.54 13.63 4.07
C GLY A 161 13.51 14.70 5.16
N ALA A 162 12.42 15.45 5.28
CA ALA A 162 12.29 16.47 6.32
C ALA A 162 12.26 15.91 7.76
N VAL A 163 11.80 14.67 7.95
CA VAL A 163 11.90 13.97 9.24
C VAL A 163 13.36 13.61 9.52
N VAL A 164 14.08 13.10 8.51
CA VAL A 164 15.51 12.80 8.60
C VAL A 164 16.31 14.05 8.94
N ASP A 165 16.02 15.18 8.27
CA ASP A 165 16.69 16.47 8.48
C ASP A 165 16.53 17.00 9.90
N LYS A 166 15.40 16.71 10.55
CA LYS A 166 15.18 17.09 11.96
C LYS A 166 15.92 16.20 12.96
N ILE A 167 16.14 14.94 12.62
CA ILE A 167 16.70 13.94 13.56
C ILE A 167 18.21 13.86 13.40
N PHE A 168 18.73 13.93 12.18
CA PHE A 168 20.12 13.70 11.85
C PHE A 168 20.82 14.96 11.34
N LYS A 169 21.91 15.34 12.01
CA LYS A 169 22.85 16.34 11.49
C LYS A 169 23.77 15.74 10.42
N ASP A 170 24.27 14.53 10.66
CA ASP A 170 25.05 13.74 9.70
C ASP A 170 24.17 12.65 9.07
N LYS A 171 24.17 12.60 7.74
CA LYS A 171 23.36 11.70 6.90
C LYS A 171 24.20 10.66 6.16
N SER A 172 25.47 10.49 6.53
CA SER A 172 26.39 9.54 5.88
C SER A 172 25.99 8.09 6.12
N ASP A 173 25.44 7.75 7.30
CA ASP A 173 25.01 6.41 7.63
C ASP A 173 23.54 6.14 7.26
N THR A 174 23.34 5.72 6.00
CA THR A 174 22.01 5.36 5.50
C THR A 174 21.34 4.24 6.32
N ARG A 175 22.10 3.25 6.82
CA ARG A 175 21.51 2.13 7.56
C ARG A 175 20.96 2.57 8.91
N LYS A 176 21.66 3.44 9.61
CA LYS A 176 21.20 4.05 10.86
C LYS A 176 19.92 4.86 10.62
N ILE A 177 19.89 5.64 9.55
CA ILE A 177 18.69 6.40 9.16
C ILE A 177 17.52 5.46 8.91
N VAL A 178 17.71 4.39 8.14
CA VAL A 178 16.65 3.41 7.82
C VAL A 178 16.09 2.76 9.09
N LYS A 179 16.93 2.37 10.05
CA LYS A 179 16.48 1.82 11.35
C LYS A 179 15.61 2.80 12.14
N VAL A 180 16.02 4.06 12.19
CA VAL A 180 15.23 5.08 12.90
C VAL A 180 13.92 5.37 12.18
N LEU A 181 13.93 5.41 10.84
CA LEU A 181 12.71 5.58 10.05
C LEU A 181 11.77 4.36 10.19
N ASP A 182 12.31 3.15 10.26
CA ASP A 182 11.53 1.93 10.51
C ASP A 182 10.74 2.06 11.83
N LYS A 183 11.43 2.39 12.90
CA LYS A 183 10.82 2.64 14.21
C LYS A 183 9.81 3.80 14.20
N PHE A 184 10.13 4.90 13.52
CA PHE A 184 9.21 6.03 13.36
C PHE A 184 7.94 5.62 12.63
N CYS A 185 8.06 4.85 11.54
CA CYS A 185 6.91 4.36 10.79
C CYS A 185 6.02 3.43 11.62
N GLU A 186 6.62 2.51 12.40
CA GLU A 186 5.85 1.57 13.24
C GLU A 186 5.20 2.24 14.45
N GLU A 187 5.92 3.11 15.16
CA GLU A 187 5.44 3.67 16.43
C GLU A 187 4.59 4.93 16.27
N LYS A 188 4.81 5.72 15.22
CA LYS A 188 4.18 7.03 15.03
C LYS A 188 3.26 7.08 13.80
N LEU A 189 3.81 6.80 12.62
CA LEU A 189 3.05 6.93 11.37
C LEU A 189 1.95 5.87 11.28
N GLN A 190 2.24 4.62 11.71
CA GLN A 190 1.24 3.55 11.72
C GLN A 190 0.04 3.91 12.59
N LYS A 191 0.27 4.45 13.80
CA LYS A 191 -0.82 4.90 14.69
C LYS A 191 -1.67 6.00 14.06
N ALA A 192 -1.04 6.95 13.35
CA ALA A 192 -1.77 8.00 12.66
C ALA A 192 -2.66 7.42 11.54
N ILE A 193 -2.15 6.45 10.78
CA ILE A 193 -2.88 5.75 9.73
C ILE A 193 -4.04 4.93 10.31
N ASP A 194 -3.79 4.15 11.37
CA ASP A 194 -4.83 3.33 12.01
C ASP A 194 -5.97 4.21 12.55
N ASN A 195 -5.65 5.30 13.25
CA ASN A 195 -6.63 6.27 13.73
C ASN A 195 -7.43 6.93 12.57
N SER A 196 -6.78 7.16 11.44
CA SER A 196 -7.43 7.73 10.26
C SER A 196 -8.44 6.75 9.64
N TYR A 197 -8.09 5.48 9.54
CA TYR A 197 -9.02 4.45 9.08
C TYR A 197 -10.18 4.22 10.05
N ASP A 198 -9.95 4.32 11.36
CA ASP A 198 -11.02 4.27 12.36
C ASP A 198 -12.00 5.43 12.19
N LYS A 199 -11.51 6.65 11.90
CA LYS A 199 -12.35 7.80 11.56
C LYS A 199 -13.15 7.56 10.29
N LEU A 200 -12.51 7.03 9.24
CA LEU A 200 -13.19 6.71 7.99
C LEU A 200 -14.28 5.65 8.19
N ALA A 201 -14.00 4.58 8.95
CA ALA A 201 -14.98 3.55 9.25
C ALA A 201 -16.22 4.10 9.97
N LYS A 202 -16.01 4.97 10.96
CA LYS A 202 -17.11 5.67 11.66
C LYS A 202 -17.86 6.59 10.71
N TYR A 203 -17.15 7.33 9.86
CA TYR A 203 -17.74 8.27 8.91
C TYR A 203 -18.67 7.58 7.92
N VAL A 204 -18.34 6.41 7.40
CA VAL A 204 -19.19 5.64 6.47
C VAL A 204 -20.14 4.67 7.19
N ASN A 205 -20.18 4.67 8.51
CA ASN A 205 -20.93 3.72 9.34
C ASN A 205 -20.63 2.25 8.94
N ALA A 206 -19.35 1.91 8.82
CA ALA A 206 -18.92 0.58 8.44
C ALA A 206 -19.33 -0.47 9.49
N PHE A 207 -19.68 -1.69 9.04
CA PHE A 207 -19.97 -2.83 9.92
C PHE A 207 -18.78 -3.14 10.85
N ASP A 208 -17.57 -3.04 10.32
CA ASP A 208 -16.33 -3.28 11.04
C ASP A 208 -15.16 -2.57 10.30
N GLN A 209 -14.15 -2.12 11.06
CA GLN A 209 -12.96 -1.53 10.47
C GLN A 209 -12.04 -2.64 9.93
N LYS A 210 -11.89 -2.72 8.59
CA LYS A 210 -11.12 -3.75 7.89
C LYS A 210 -9.99 -3.19 7.02
N MET A 211 -9.79 -1.86 7.03
CA MET A 211 -8.72 -1.23 6.25
C MET A 211 -7.43 -1.21 7.04
N PHE A 212 -6.39 -1.85 6.51
CA PHE A 212 -5.06 -1.87 7.11
C PHE A 212 -4.02 -1.50 6.06
N MET A 213 -3.27 -0.44 6.33
CA MET A 213 -2.11 -0.06 5.53
C MET A 213 -0.86 -0.20 6.40
N LYS A 214 0.09 -1.01 5.95
CA LYS A 214 1.37 -1.22 6.64
C LYS A 214 2.52 -0.74 5.78
N ARG A 215 3.62 -0.33 6.43
CA ARG A 215 4.85 0.00 5.71
C ARG A 215 5.37 -1.24 4.98
N GLU A 216 5.53 -1.13 3.68
CA GLU A 216 6.05 -2.20 2.83
C GLU A 216 7.57 -2.07 2.64
N VAL A 217 8.04 -0.87 2.28
CA VAL A 217 9.46 -0.65 2.00
C VAL A 217 9.97 0.67 2.59
N ILE A 218 11.28 0.72 2.90
CA ILE A 218 12.02 1.96 3.10
C ILE A 218 13.13 2.00 2.07
N ALA A 219 13.16 3.07 1.28
CA ALA A 219 14.15 3.32 0.25
C ALA A 219 14.85 4.66 0.50
N ASN A 220 16.16 4.73 0.20
CA ASN A 220 16.88 5.98 0.29
C ASN A 220 16.68 6.88 -0.94
N LYS A 221 16.32 6.29 -2.09
CA LYS A 221 16.11 7.00 -3.36
C LYS A 221 14.95 6.37 -4.12
N GLY A 222 14.11 7.20 -4.72
CA GLY A 222 13.02 6.78 -5.59
C GLY A 222 12.89 7.70 -6.80
N ILE A 223 12.59 7.13 -7.97
CA ILE A 223 12.38 7.84 -9.23
C ILE A 223 11.07 7.35 -9.83
N TRP A 224 10.15 8.25 -10.10
CA TRP A 224 8.90 8.01 -10.82
C TRP A 224 8.98 8.63 -12.20
N THR A 225 8.91 7.80 -13.25
CA THR A 225 8.96 8.25 -14.64
C THR A 225 7.56 8.50 -15.22
N ALA A 226 6.56 7.81 -14.69
CA ALA A 226 5.17 7.96 -15.05
C ALA A 226 4.27 7.24 -14.02
N LYS A 227 2.94 7.34 -14.17
CA LYS A 227 1.98 6.55 -13.39
C LYS A 227 2.29 5.05 -13.53
N LYS A 228 2.40 4.34 -12.40
CA LYS A 228 2.76 2.92 -12.33
C LYS A 228 4.14 2.55 -12.89
N ARG A 229 5.03 3.52 -13.05
CA ARG A 229 6.39 3.32 -13.55
C ARG A 229 7.39 4.00 -12.62
N TYR A 230 8.05 3.21 -11.79
CA TYR A 230 8.98 3.72 -10.78
C TYR A 230 10.10 2.75 -10.44
N ILE A 231 11.13 3.28 -9.80
CA ILE A 231 12.28 2.55 -9.28
C ILE A 231 12.55 3.03 -7.87
N LEU A 232 12.75 2.09 -6.94
CA LEU A 232 13.14 2.37 -5.55
C LEU A 232 14.42 1.61 -5.22
N ASN A 233 15.35 2.25 -4.53
CA ASN A 233 16.52 1.60 -3.95
C ASN A 233 16.22 1.22 -2.50
N VAL A 234 15.77 -0.02 -2.28
CA VAL A 234 15.18 -0.51 -1.04
C VAL A 234 16.23 -1.06 -0.09
N TYR A 235 16.21 -0.59 1.16
CA TYR A 235 17.05 -1.04 2.26
C TYR A 235 16.30 -1.91 3.29
N ASN A 236 15.00 -1.71 3.41
CA ASN A 236 14.15 -2.49 4.31
C ASN A 236 12.87 -2.89 3.58
N GLU A 237 12.51 -4.17 3.64
CA GLU A 237 11.29 -4.72 3.03
C GLU A 237 10.47 -5.44 4.10
N GLU A 238 9.27 -4.98 4.39
CA GLU A 238 8.33 -5.54 5.38
C GLU A 238 8.93 -5.73 6.79
N GLY A 239 9.81 -4.83 7.24
CA GLY A 239 10.51 -4.93 8.53
C GLY A 239 11.82 -5.74 8.49
N VAL A 240 12.15 -6.34 7.37
CA VAL A 240 13.41 -7.06 7.17
C VAL A 240 14.46 -6.12 6.58
N GLU A 241 15.54 -5.88 7.33
CA GLU A 241 16.70 -5.12 6.84
C GLU A 241 17.47 -5.97 5.82
N LEU A 242 17.69 -5.43 4.63
CA LEU A 242 18.43 -6.13 3.57
C LEU A 242 19.94 -5.94 3.75
N LYS A 243 20.74 -7.01 3.64
CA LYS A 243 22.19 -6.95 3.67
C LYS A 243 22.74 -6.04 2.56
N GLU A 244 22.19 -6.19 1.37
CA GLU A 244 22.49 -5.35 0.20
C GLU A 244 21.20 -4.66 -0.28
N PRO A 245 21.28 -3.37 -0.70
CA PRO A 245 20.12 -2.67 -1.24
C PRO A 245 19.60 -3.38 -2.49
N LYS A 246 18.27 -3.44 -2.63
CA LYS A 246 17.60 -4.08 -3.75
C LYS A 246 16.82 -3.05 -4.58
N LEU A 247 16.93 -3.12 -5.89
CA LEU A 247 16.08 -2.33 -6.77
C LEU A 247 14.67 -2.95 -6.85
N LYS A 248 13.66 -2.20 -6.39
CA LYS A 248 12.24 -2.47 -6.69
C LYS A 248 11.87 -1.69 -7.94
N ILE A 249 11.60 -2.40 -9.04
CA ILE A 249 11.32 -1.82 -10.34
C ILE A 249 9.89 -2.19 -10.74
N MET A 250 9.08 -1.19 -11.09
CA MET A 250 7.70 -1.39 -11.50
C MET A 250 7.42 -0.71 -12.84
N GLY A 251 6.75 -1.44 -13.74
CA GLY A 251 6.24 -0.93 -15.02
C GLY A 251 7.27 -0.49 -16.05
N ILE A 252 8.57 -0.61 -15.76
CA ILE A 252 9.66 -0.24 -16.64
C ILE A 252 10.06 -1.43 -17.51
N GLU A 253 10.63 -1.18 -18.69
CA GLU A 253 11.03 -2.18 -19.67
C GLU A 253 11.98 -3.24 -19.11
N ALA A 254 12.75 -2.90 -18.08
CA ALA A 254 13.64 -3.83 -17.36
C ALA A 254 12.95 -5.06 -16.75
N VAL A 255 11.62 -5.02 -16.57
CA VAL A 255 10.84 -6.11 -15.94
C VAL A 255 9.71 -6.65 -16.84
N LYS A 256 9.47 -6.05 -18.00
CA LYS A 256 8.44 -6.49 -18.93
C LYS A 256 8.86 -7.74 -19.69
N SER A 257 7.96 -8.72 -19.81
CA SER A 257 8.20 -9.95 -20.57
C SER A 257 8.40 -9.70 -22.07
N SER A 258 7.79 -8.64 -22.61
CA SER A 258 7.95 -8.22 -24.01
C SER A 258 9.32 -7.64 -24.36
N THR A 259 10.15 -7.30 -23.36
CA THR A 259 11.50 -6.80 -23.59
C THR A 259 12.47 -7.97 -23.67
N PRO A 260 13.38 -8.04 -24.69
CA PRO A 260 14.38 -9.09 -24.77
C PRO A 260 15.25 -9.22 -23.51
N ALA A 261 15.68 -10.43 -23.17
CA ALA A 261 16.38 -10.70 -21.92
C ALA A 261 17.71 -9.92 -21.80
N SER A 262 18.46 -9.80 -22.90
CA SER A 262 19.71 -9.01 -22.97
C SER A 262 19.45 -7.52 -22.68
N CYS A 263 18.42 -6.95 -23.30
CA CYS A 263 18.03 -5.55 -23.05
C CYS A 263 17.58 -5.35 -21.58
N ARG A 264 16.79 -6.28 -21.03
CA ARG A 264 16.39 -6.21 -19.61
C ARG A 264 17.59 -6.21 -18.67
N ALA A 265 18.61 -7.04 -18.95
CA ALA A 265 19.82 -7.08 -18.15
C ALA A 265 20.57 -5.75 -18.19
N LYS A 266 20.80 -5.19 -19.38
CA LYS A 266 21.50 -3.91 -19.57
C LYS A 266 20.73 -2.74 -18.94
N ILE A 267 19.40 -2.67 -19.11
CA ILE A 267 18.59 -1.65 -18.45
C ILE A 267 18.71 -1.75 -16.92
N LYS A 268 18.71 -2.95 -16.33
CA LYS A 268 18.90 -3.12 -14.88
C LYS A 268 20.28 -2.67 -14.41
N GLU A 269 21.32 -2.90 -15.19
CA GLU A 269 22.67 -2.41 -14.90
C GLU A 269 22.71 -0.88 -14.93
N ALA A 270 22.15 -0.25 -15.97
CA ALA A 270 22.03 1.20 -16.08
C ALA A 270 21.25 1.80 -14.90
N LEU A 271 20.13 1.18 -14.52
CA LEU A 271 19.33 1.61 -13.37
C LEU A 271 20.11 1.53 -12.04
N LYS A 272 20.98 0.53 -11.86
CA LYS A 272 21.88 0.47 -10.69
C LYS A 272 22.84 1.67 -10.68
N VAL A 273 23.41 2.03 -11.84
CA VAL A 273 24.30 3.20 -11.96
C VAL A 273 23.51 4.49 -11.59
N ILE A 274 22.32 4.69 -12.16
CA ILE A 274 21.45 5.86 -11.88
C ILE A 274 21.13 5.98 -10.38
N MET A 275 20.89 4.86 -9.72
CA MET A 275 20.49 4.85 -8.32
C MET A 275 21.65 4.99 -7.34
N SER A 276 22.89 4.61 -7.73
CA SER A 276 24.04 4.57 -6.84
C SER A 276 25.15 5.59 -7.19
N LYS A 277 25.16 6.10 -8.41
CA LYS A 277 26.22 7.00 -8.92
C LYS A 277 25.62 8.30 -9.48
N ASP A 278 26.45 9.11 -10.10
CA ASP A 278 26.12 10.39 -10.73
C ASP A 278 25.86 10.27 -12.24
N GLU A 279 25.52 11.40 -12.86
CA GLU A 279 25.25 11.48 -14.29
C GLU A 279 26.50 11.18 -15.15
N ALA A 280 27.69 11.57 -14.67
CA ALA A 280 28.95 11.33 -15.39
C ALA A 280 29.24 9.83 -15.54
N ALA A 281 29.03 9.07 -14.47
CA ALA A 281 29.17 7.61 -14.50
C ALA A 281 28.13 6.94 -15.42
N LEU A 282 26.92 7.51 -15.55
CA LEU A 282 25.92 7.00 -16.50
C LEU A 282 26.30 7.27 -17.95
N LYS A 283 26.90 8.43 -18.26
CA LYS A 283 27.38 8.75 -19.60
C LYS A 283 28.54 7.87 -20.06
N THR A 284 29.32 7.34 -19.12
CA THR A 284 30.47 6.44 -19.39
C THR A 284 30.04 4.96 -19.48
N PHE A 285 28.86 4.63 -19.01
CA PHE A 285 28.28 3.27 -19.01
C PHE A 285 27.79 2.85 -20.40
#